data_fb2e4d7636b5c1bb99e0f24784ca427c
#
_entry.id   fb2e4d7636b5c1bb99e0f24784ca427c
#
_cell.length_a   1.000
_cell.length_b   1.000
_cell.length_c   1.000
_cell.angle_alpha   90.00
_cell.angle_beta   90.00
_cell.angle_gamma   90.00
#
_symmetry.space_group_name_H-M   'P 1'
#
loop_
_entity.id
_entity.type
_entity.pdbx_description
1 polymer ?
#
loop_
_entity_poly.entity_id
_entity_poly.type
_entity_poly.pdbx_seq_one_letter_code
_entity_poly.pdbx_strand_id
1 'polypeptide(L)'
;MELNIADLTWEPLIYPREGKNEKTVKAYVEALTIGAQFPPIKIQRVFNYAKENEKIEATLILDGIHRWFAFQECGFKKIKAIEWKKKTLNYETSRIALLVEAAECNTRHGDRLSPNDKRQIARDIAMSDPECTWTEEALAQKLGVIQQTVNTWISDIRARQRASRNIIIIRLNRLGWTQEQIAKVVGLSRNRVSEIVGNTNFREIDTLLSQGRDMDYIAKHYHMDLALAWSLHLEGKTDQEKFKELGWGLRTWDQWNFNECDERFGDDWPGRIPAQLVAHTLFYFTNPGDLIFDPMAGGGVVSDVCLVFERKCQSFDLATSDNRPEIQYHHWDPQDGHWPITKKPDLIFFDPPYYTKKEKEYKGKANEKTPSISSYSKGEYEKFLESFFLLAHQNVKEMTRMAFLNADWRDFQSTPALKENSDNSITIFDYHRMLSETGWKVTHRIECPLSSERMSGDQVQKMKEKRILGTIGRTLIIARKWGEAIMRDNNYQLIE
;
A
#
# COMPACT_ATOMS: atom_id res chain seq x y z
N MET A 1 6.65 26.29 -34.42
CA MET A 1 5.92 25.32 -35.28
C MET A 1 4.48 25.77 -35.44
N GLU A 2 3.80 25.30 -36.48
CA GLU A 2 2.35 25.47 -36.61
C GLU A 2 1.65 24.18 -36.32
N LEU A 3 0.60 24.23 -35.49
CA LEU A 3 -0.18 23.06 -35.08
C LEU A 3 -1.67 23.26 -35.46
N ASN A 4 -2.37 22.17 -35.72
CA ASN A 4 -3.81 22.24 -35.87
C ASN A 4 -4.45 22.56 -34.51
N ILE A 5 -5.39 23.48 -34.52
CA ILE A 5 -6.10 23.91 -33.30
C ILE A 5 -6.89 22.74 -32.66
N ALA A 6 -7.40 21.83 -33.49
CA ALA A 6 -8.15 20.65 -33.05
C ALA A 6 -7.31 19.62 -32.28
N ASP A 7 -5.98 19.62 -32.52
CA ASP A 7 -5.07 18.66 -31.86
C ASP A 7 -4.59 19.14 -30.47
N LEU A 8 -5.03 20.34 -30.07
CA LEU A 8 -4.62 20.97 -28.81
C LEU A 8 -5.67 20.76 -27.72
N THR A 9 -5.23 20.47 -26.54
CA THR A 9 -6.09 20.21 -25.38
C THR A 9 -5.89 21.27 -24.30
N TRP A 10 -6.98 21.86 -23.86
CA TRP A 10 -7.03 22.65 -22.63
C TRP A 10 -7.29 21.71 -21.44
N GLU A 11 -6.34 21.69 -20.49
CA GLU A 11 -6.43 20.86 -19.28
C GLU A 11 -6.66 21.78 -18.06
N PRO A 12 -7.88 21.77 -17.48
CA PRO A 12 -8.21 22.64 -16.35
C PRO A 12 -7.32 22.43 -15.11
N LEU A 13 -6.83 21.19 -14.88
CA LEU A 13 -6.01 20.86 -13.70
C LEU A 13 -4.58 21.45 -13.74
N ILE A 14 -4.12 21.88 -14.92
CA ILE A 14 -2.86 22.62 -15.06
C ILE A 14 -3.09 24.07 -15.48
N TYR A 15 -4.34 24.50 -15.60
CA TYR A 15 -4.68 25.87 -15.94
C TYR A 15 -4.65 26.74 -14.66
N PRO A 16 -3.87 27.85 -14.62
CA PRO A 16 -3.62 28.59 -13.39
C PRO A 16 -4.75 29.58 -13.00
N ARG A 17 -5.99 29.37 -13.48
CA ARG A 17 -7.17 30.22 -13.21
C ARG A 17 -8.43 29.38 -13.12
N GLU A 18 -9.47 29.87 -12.45
CA GLU A 18 -10.76 29.20 -12.32
C GLU A 18 -11.51 29.05 -13.66
N GLY A 19 -11.19 29.87 -14.68
CA GLY A 19 -11.83 29.77 -16.00
C GLY A 19 -11.26 30.76 -17.02
N LYS A 20 -11.75 30.68 -18.26
CA LYS A 20 -11.38 31.61 -19.31
C LYS A 20 -12.05 32.98 -19.08
N ASN A 21 -11.33 34.05 -19.40
CA ASN A 21 -11.86 35.41 -19.40
C ASN A 21 -12.50 35.74 -20.75
N GLU A 22 -13.82 35.70 -20.81
CA GLU A 22 -14.60 35.94 -22.03
C GLU A 22 -14.35 37.35 -22.63
N LYS A 23 -14.12 38.36 -21.80
CA LYS A 23 -13.80 39.72 -22.28
C LYS A 23 -12.46 39.74 -23.00
N THR A 24 -11.46 39.02 -22.49
CA THR A 24 -10.14 38.90 -23.11
C THR A 24 -10.25 38.12 -24.46
N VAL A 25 -11.05 37.04 -24.50
CA VAL A 25 -11.26 36.32 -25.76
C VAL A 25 -11.89 37.23 -26.81
N LYS A 26 -12.98 37.96 -26.49
CA LYS A 26 -13.63 38.88 -27.38
C LYS A 26 -12.68 39.97 -27.90
N ALA A 27 -11.89 40.59 -27.03
CA ALA A 27 -10.90 41.59 -27.45
C ALA A 27 -9.85 41.01 -28.41
N TYR A 28 -9.47 39.72 -28.23
CA TYR A 28 -8.54 39.04 -29.13
C TYR A 28 -9.21 38.66 -30.47
N VAL A 29 -10.48 38.32 -30.47
CA VAL A 29 -11.27 38.11 -31.70
C VAL A 29 -11.34 39.41 -32.53
N GLU A 30 -11.67 40.53 -31.90
CA GLU A 30 -11.69 41.86 -32.56
C GLU A 30 -10.30 42.19 -33.10
N ALA A 31 -9.24 41.99 -32.35
CA ALA A 31 -7.87 42.25 -32.78
C ALA A 31 -7.48 41.35 -33.97
N LEU A 32 -7.85 40.08 -34.00
CA LEU A 32 -7.62 39.16 -35.13
C LEU A 32 -8.36 39.62 -36.40
N THR A 33 -9.59 40.10 -36.25
CA THR A 33 -10.42 40.58 -37.36
C THR A 33 -9.79 41.78 -38.06
N ILE A 34 -9.06 42.64 -37.34
CA ILE A 34 -8.34 43.76 -37.92
C ILE A 34 -6.88 43.46 -38.31
N GLY A 35 -6.48 42.16 -38.27
CA GLY A 35 -5.20 41.69 -38.76
C GLY A 35 -4.05 41.71 -37.71
N ALA A 36 -4.35 41.79 -36.46
CA ALA A 36 -3.32 41.73 -35.41
C ALA A 36 -2.62 40.35 -35.39
N GLN A 37 -1.31 40.39 -35.14
CA GLN A 37 -0.51 39.16 -34.97
C GLN A 37 -0.22 38.93 -33.50
N PHE A 38 -0.50 37.70 -33.05
CA PHE A 38 -0.20 37.29 -31.67
C PHE A 38 1.10 36.48 -31.57
N PRO A 39 1.80 36.54 -30.40
CA PRO A 39 2.93 35.67 -30.14
C PRO A 39 2.45 34.20 -30.09
N PRO A 40 3.34 33.24 -30.37
CA PRO A 40 3.00 31.83 -30.33
C PRO A 40 2.50 31.39 -28.94
N ILE A 41 1.58 30.43 -28.91
CA ILE A 41 1.16 29.76 -27.67
C ILE A 41 2.25 28.81 -27.18
N LYS A 42 2.26 28.49 -25.86
CA LYS A 42 3.20 27.52 -25.29
C LYS A 42 2.50 26.20 -25.02
N ILE A 43 3.10 25.10 -25.45
CA ILE A 43 2.51 23.77 -25.37
C ILE A 43 3.48 22.76 -24.79
N GLN A 44 2.95 21.60 -24.33
CA GLN A 44 3.73 20.42 -23.99
C GLN A 44 3.02 19.14 -24.47
N ARG A 45 3.78 18.23 -25.09
CA ARG A 45 3.31 16.89 -25.41
C ARG A 45 3.44 15.99 -24.20
N VAL A 46 2.39 15.22 -23.93
CA VAL A 46 2.33 14.28 -22.80
C VAL A 46 1.79 12.94 -23.25
N PHE A 47 2.17 11.87 -22.54
CA PHE A 47 1.57 10.54 -22.62
C PHE A 47 0.96 10.17 -21.26
N ASN A 48 0.17 9.11 -21.20
CA ASN A 48 -0.64 8.71 -20.04
C ASN A 48 -1.62 9.81 -19.57
N TYR A 49 -2.12 10.62 -20.51
CA TYR A 49 -3.17 11.58 -20.23
C TYR A 49 -4.52 10.85 -20.21
N ALA A 50 -5.25 10.91 -19.08
CA ALA A 50 -6.53 10.25 -18.93
C ALA A 50 -7.66 11.04 -19.63
N LYS A 51 -8.31 10.43 -20.63
CA LYS A 51 -9.50 10.96 -21.29
C LYS A 51 -10.51 9.84 -21.46
N GLU A 52 -11.73 10.01 -20.96
CA GLU A 52 -12.85 9.05 -21.11
C GLU A 52 -12.48 7.60 -20.73
N ASN A 53 -11.70 7.42 -19.64
CA ASN A 53 -11.16 6.14 -19.13
C ASN A 53 -10.05 5.49 -19.97
N GLU A 54 -9.52 6.17 -20.98
CA GLU A 54 -8.36 5.72 -21.72
C GLU A 54 -7.14 6.61 -21.45
N LYS A 55 -5.94 6.02 -21.50
CA LYS A 55 -4.67 6.75 -21.40
C LYS A 55 -4.16 7.01 -22.80
N ILE A 56 -4.13 8.26 -23.20
CA ILE A 56 -3.74 8.70 -24.54
C ILE A 56 -2.54 9.64 -24.53
N GLU A 57 -1.98 9.90 -25.71
CA GLU A 57 -1.09 11.04 -25.94
C GLU A 57 -1.90 12.30 -26.19
N ALA A 58 -1.47 13.42 -25.60
CA ALA A 58 -2.12 14.73 -25.76
C ALA A 58 -1.10 15.86 -25.91
N THR A 59 -1.51 16.95 -26.56
CA THR A 59 -0.74 18.20 -26.63
C THR A 59 -1.45 19.25 -25.78
N LEU A 60 -0.92 19.52 -24.60
CA LEU A 60 -1.51 20.41 -23.60
C LEU A 60 -1.05 21.86 -23.81
N ILE A 61 -1.96 22.82 -23.63
CA ILE A 61 -1.67 24.26 -23.69
C ILE A 61 -1.23 24.74 -22.30
N LEU A 62 -0.01 25.27 -22.18
CA LEU A 62 0.53 25.85 -20.94
C LEU A 62 0.31 27.36 -20.87
N ASP A 63 0.37 28.05 -22.01
CA ASP A 63 0.09 29.48 -22.12
C ASP A 63 -0.57 29.83 -23.43
N GLY A 64 -1.43 30.84 -23.39
CA GLY A 64 -2.12 31.37 -24.57
C GLY A 64 -3.50 30.76 -24.82
N ILE A 65 -4.18 30.26 -23.81
CA ILE A 65 -5.53 29.69 -23.92
C ILE A 65 -6.53 30.69 -24.50
N HIS A 66 -6.52 31.98 -24.06
CA HIS A 66 -7.41 33.01 -24.64
C HIS A 66 -7.13 33.24 -26.11
N ARG A 67 -5.85 33.16 -26.55
CA ARG A 67 -5.47 33.24 -27.97
C ARG A 67 -6.01 32.03 -28.73
N TRP A 68 -5.87 30.82 -28.16
CA TRP A 68 -6.38 29.58 -28.77
C TRP A 68 -7.90 29.65 -28.97
N PHE A 69 -8.67 30.10 -27.96
CA PHE A 69 -10.12 30.30 -28.11
C PHE A 69 -10.46 31.34 -29.17
N ALA A 70 -9.77 32.48 -29.21
CA ALA A 70 -10.01 33.52 -30.21
C ALA A 70 -9.72 33.02 -31.62
N PHE A 71 -8.67 32.23 -31.82
CA PHE A 71 -8.38 31.62 -33.13
C PHE A 71 -9.46 30.60 -33.56
N GLN A 72 -10.03 29.85 -32.62
CA GLN A 72 -11.15 28.94 -32.85
C GLN A 72 -12.40 29.73 -33.27
N GLU A 73 -12.78 30.78 -32.57
CA GLU A 73 -13.95 31.61 -32.86
C GLU A 73 -13.81 32.32 -34.20
N CYS A 74 -12.61 32.71 -34.62
CA CYS A 74 -12.35 33.27 -35.95
C CYS A 74 -12.23 32.22 -37.05
N GLY A 75 -12.38 30.93 -36.77
CA GLY A 75 -12.35 29.85 -37.75
C GLY A 75 -10.97 29.48 -38.30
N PHE A 76 -9.89 29.90 -37.62
CA PHE A 76 -8.55 29.49 -38.02
C PHE A 76 -8.35 27.98 -37.77
N LYS A 77 -7.63 27.28 -38.65
CA LYS A 77 -7.33 25.86 -38.51
C LYS A 77 -5.99 25.61 -37.83
N LYS A 78 -5.07 26.58 -37.88
CA LYS A 78 -3.71 26.45 -37.35
C LYS A 78 -3.36 27.61 -36.44
N ILE A 79 -2.48 27.34 -35.46
CA ILE A 79 -1.93 28.34 -34.55
C ILE A 79 -0.42 28.11 -34.37
N LYS A 80 0.34 29.22 -34.27
CA LYS A 80 1.78 29.17 -33.96
C LYS A 80 1.99 28.72 -32.52
N ALA A 81 2.87 27.74 -32.32
CA ALA A 81 3.20 27.18 -30.96
C ALA A 81 4.69 27.02 -30.75
N ILE A 82 5.10 27.10 -29.49
CA ILE A 82 6.43 26.79 -28.98
C ILE A 82 6.28 25.68 -27.95
N GLU A 83 7.05 24.60 -28.08
CA GLU A 83 7.08 23.51 -27.13
C GLU A 83 8.00 23.82 -25.93
N TRP A 84 7.54 23.61 -24.69
CA TRP A 84 8.31 23.87 -23.47
C TRP A 84 9.52 22.96 -23.37
N LYS A 85 9.33 21.65 -23.45
CA LYS A 85 10.41 20.65 -23.49
C LYS A 85 10.31 19.84 -24.77
N LYS A 86 11.42 19.66 -25.49
CA LYS A 86 11.49 18.90 -26.74
C LYS A 86 11.29 17.39 -26.59
N LYS A 87 10.81 16.91 -25.44
CA LYS A 87 10.48 15.51 -25.15
C LYS A 87 9.05 15.39 -24.65
N THR A 88 8.38 14.30 -25.02
CA THR A 88 7.07 13.94 -24.46
C THR A 88 7.24 13.59 -22.97
N LEU A 89 6.38 14.14 -22.11
CA LEU A 89 6.42 13.92 -20.66
C LEU A 89 5.29 12.98 -20.24
N ASN A 90 5.52 12.20 -19.17
CA ASN A 90 4.44 11.47 -18.54
C ASN A 90 3.56 12.45 -17.75
N TYR A 91 2.27 12.53 -18.08
CA TYR A 91 1.34 13.47 -17.46
C TYR A 91 1.21 13.24 -15.96
N GLU A 92 1.07 11.96 -15.53
CA GLU A 92 0.87 11.62 -14.11
C GLU A 92 2.01 12.11 -13.21
N THR A 93 3.25 11.95 -13.66
CA THR A 93 4.44 12.36 -12.89
C THR A 93 4.86 13.81 -13.11
N SER A 94 4.37 14.46 -14.17
CA SER A 94 4.81 15.82 -14.55
C SER A 94 3.76 16.89 -14.29
N ARG A 95 2.56 16.54 -13.80
CA ARG A 95 1.44 17.48 -13.64
C ARG A 95 1.80 18.73 -12.84
N ILE A 96 2.50 18.57 -11.72
CA ILE A 96 2.95 19.71 -10.91
C ILE A 96 3.89 20.63 -11.70
N ALA A 97 4.86 20.06 -12.40
CA ALA A 97 5.80 20.83 -13.20
C ALA A 97 5.11 21.59 -14.35
N LEU A 98 4.07 20.98 -14.96
CA LEU A 98 3.24 21.63 -15.99
C LEU A 98 2.43 22.79 -15.42
N LEU A 99 1.82 22.63 -14.23
CA LEU A 99 1.09 23.69 -13.54
C LEU A 99 2.00 24.85 -13.15
N VAL A 100 3.19 24.56 -12.63
CA VAL A 100 4.19 25.61 -12.27
C VAL A 100 4.62 26.39 -13.52
N GLU A 101 4.89 25.72 -14.63
CA GLU A 101 5.28 26.39 -15.88
C GLU A 101 4.14 27.25 -16.41
N ALA A 102 2.90 26.74 -16.43
CA ALA A 102 1.74 27.50 -16.82
C ALA A 102 1.53 28.73 -15.93
N ALA A 103 1.71 28.60 -14.61
CA ALA A 103 1.64 29.71 -13.67
C ALA A 103 2.73 30.76 -13.93
N GLU A 104 3.99 30.33 -14.14
CA GLU A 104 5.10 31.24 -14.45
C GLU A 104 4.86 32.06 -15.73
N CYS A 105 4.36 31.42 -16.78
CA CYS A 105 4.01 32.13 -18.01
C CYS A 105 2.95 33.21 -17.78
N ASN A 106 1.96 32.93 -16.94
CA ASN A 106 0.86 33.83 -16.65
C ASN A 106 1.20 34.90 -15.59
N THR A 107 2.36 34.82 -14.93
CA THR A 107 2.84 35.90 -14.03
C THR A 107 3.59 37.02 -14.77
N ARG A 108 4.23 36.70 -15.91
CA ARG A 108 5.13 37.61 -16.62
C ARG A 108 4.46 38.42 -17.73
N HIS A 109 3.45 37.86 -18.38
CA HIS A 109 2.84 38.44 -19.60
C HIS A 109 1.30 38.31 -19.59
N GLY A 110 0.63 39.31 -20.20
CA GLY A 110 -0.81 39.27 -20.44
C GLY A 110 -1.66 39.66 -19.23
N ASP A 111 -2.82 39.03 -19.13
CA ASP A 111 -3.74 39.15 -17.98
C ASP A 111 -3.08 38.52 -16.74
N ARG A 112 -2.69 39.31 -15.75
CA ARG A 112 -1.89 38.83 -14.60
C ARG A 112 -2.75 37.97 -13.68
N LEU A 113 -2.15 36.93 -13.06
CA LEU A 113 -2.79 36.12 -12.02
C LEU A 113 -3.19 37.03 -10.83
N SER A 114 -4.43 36.86 -10.38
CA SER A 114 -4.90 37.52 -9.17
C SER A 114 -4.15 36.97 -7.92
N PRO A 115 -4.13 37.65 -6.80
CA PRO A 115 -3.58 37.12 -5.56
C PRO A 115 -4.28 35.82 -5.14
N ASN A 116 -5.58 35.66 -5.43
CA ASN A 116 -6.34 34.44 -5.13
C ASN A 116 -5.92 33.27 -6.03
N ASP A 117 -5.72 33.50 -7.34
CA ASP A 117 -5.20 32.46 -8.25
C ASP A 117 -3.82 31.98 -7.77
N LYS A 118 -2.91 32.89 -7.44
CA LYS A 118 -1.58 32.56 -6.95
C LYS A 118 -1.63 31.75 -5.65
N ARG A 119 -2.54 32.10 -4.73
CA ARG A 119 -2.77 31.38 -3.49
C ARG A 119 -3.25 29.96 -3.78
N GLN A 120 -4.25 29.82 -4.67
CA GLN A 120 -4.80 28.51 -5.02
C GLN A 120 -3.73 27.62 -5.66
N ILE A 121 -2.97 28.15 -6.62
CA ILE A 121 -1.87 27.42 -7.25
C ILE A 121 -0.84 26.95 -6.22
N ALA A 122 -0.43 27.85 -5.29
CA ALA A 122 0.52 27.47 -4.25
C ALA A 122 -0.02 26.34 -3.37
N ARG A 123 -1.31 26.37 -3.04
CA ARG A 123 -1.97 25.32 -2.26
C ARG A 123 -2.08 23.99 -3.03
N ASP A 124 -2.46 24.04 -4.30
CA ASP A 124 -2.59 22.85 -5.17
C ASP A 124 -1.24 22.16 -5.36
N ILE A 125 -0.18 22.96 -5.58
CA ILE A 125 1.19 22.43 -5.65
C ILE A 125 1.58 21.81 -4.31
N ALA A 126 1.37 22.50 -3.19
CA ALA A 126 1.73 21.99 -1.87
C ALA A 126 0.95 20.71 -1.50
N MET A 127 -0.34 20.61 -1.84
CA MET A 127 -1.14 19.39 -1.61
C MET A 127 -0.66 18.20 -2.45
N SER A 128 -0.21 18.45 -3.68
CA SER A 128 0.27 17.43 -4.59
C SER A 128 1.76 17.08 -4.42
N ASP A 129 2.44 17.71 -3.48
CA ASP A 129 3.88 17.56 -3.19
C ASP A 129 4.10 17.17 -1.72
N PRO A 130 3.74 15.93 -1.33
CA PRO A 130 3.89 15.47 0.06
C PRO A 130 5.35 15.42 0.53
N GLU A 131 6.28 15.23 -0.41
CA GLU A 131 7.73 15.21 -0.12
C GLU A 131 8.34 16.59 0.08
N CYS A 132 7.56 17.66 -0.11
CA CYS A 132 8.01 19.04 0.01
C CYS A 132 9.18 19.39 -0.93
N THR A 133 9.19 18.85 -2.15
CA THR A 133 10.21 19.13 -3.17
C THR A 133 10.15 20.58 -3.66
N TRP A 134 8.96 21.18 -3.62
CA TRP A 134 8.74 22.61 -3.89
C TRP A 134 8.83 23.41 -2.60
N THR A 135 9.98 24.08 -2.42
CA THR A 135 10.19 24.98 -1.28
C THR A 135 9.34 26.25 -1.39
N GLU A 136 9.04 26.90 -0.26
CA GLU A 136 8.33 28.17 -0.22
C GLU A 136 9.05 29.26 -1.04
N GLU A 137 10.39 29.26 -1.05
CA GLU A 137 11.20 30.17 -1.83
C GLU A 137 11.07 29.93 -3.34
N ALA A 138 11.14 28.67 -3.77
CA ALA A 138 10.97 28.30 -5.17
C ALA A 138 9.56 28.67 -5.69
N LEU A 139 8.53 28.41 -4.89
CA LEU A 139 7.16 28.79 -5.22
C LEU A 139 6.99 30.32 -5.26
N ALA A 140 7.58 31.04 -4.31
CA ALA A 140 7.54 32.49 -4.26
C ALA A 140 8.16 33.12 -5.53
N GLN A 141 9.31 32.61 -5.95
CA GLN A 141 9.97 33.02 -7.18
C GLN A 141 9.09 32.78 -8.42
N LYS A 142 8.48 31.59 -8.52
CA LYS A 142 7.63 31.23 -9.67
C LYS A 142 6.33 32.04 -9.74
N LEU A 143 5.73 32.31 -8.58
CA LEU A 143 4.46 33.06 -8.48
C LEU A 143 4.65 34.57 -8.41
N GLY A 144 5.90 35.09 -8.37
CA GLY A 144 6.20 36.50 -8.28
C GLY A 144 5.64 37.17 -7.01
N VAL A 145 5.89 36.53 -5.86
CA VAL A 145 5.52 36.99 -4.50
C VAL A 145 6.70 36.79 -3.54
N ILE A 146 6.61 37.33 -2.33
CA ILE A 146 7.63 37.05 -1.30
C ILE A 146 7.39 35.70 -0.61
N GLN A 147 8.45 35.06 -0.13
CA GLN A 147 8.41 33.75 0.55
C GLN A 147 7.42 33.75 1.72
N GLN A 148 7.39 34.81 2.54
CA GLN A 148 6.48 34.90 3.68
C GLN A 148 4.99 34.80 3.27
N THR A 149 4.65 35.34 2.10
CA THR A 149 3.28 35.25 1.55
C THR A 149 2.93 33.80 1.23
N VAL A 150 3.85 33.07 0.55
CA VAL A 150 3.65 31.64 0.25
C VAL A 150 3.54 30.85 1.55
N ASN A 151 4.44 31.07 2.51
CA ASN A 151 4.38 30.40 3.81
C ASN A 151 3.01 30.59 4.48
N THR A 152 2.46 31.80 4.46
CA THR A 152 1.12 32.07 5.01
C THR A 152 0.04 31.29 4.28
N TRP A 153 0.15 31.10 2.96
CA TRP A 153 -0.85 30.41 2.15
C TRP A 153 -0.87 28.90 2.32
N ILE A 154 0.27 28.28 2.62
CA ILE A 154 0.43 26.81 2.65
C ILE A 154 0.85 26.25 4.00
N SER A 155 0.98 27.10 5.04
CA SER A 155 1.46 26.68 6.38
C SER A 155 0.60 25.56 7.00
N ASP A 156 -0.71 25.61 6.82
CA ASP A 156 -1.64 24.58 7.27
C ASP A 156 -1.41 23.22 6.55
N ILE A 157 -1.16 23.27 5.24
CA ILE A 157 -0.87 22.06 4.44
C ILE A 157 0.47 21.46 4.90
N ARG A 158 1.50 22.29 4.99
CA ARG A 158 2.83 21.86 5.44
C ARG A 158 2.83 21.35 6.88
N ALA A 159 2.02 21.92 7.74
CA ALA A 159 1.85 21.43 9.11
C ALA A 159 1.24 20.03 9.12
N ARG A 160 0.18 19.77 8.33
CA ARG A 160 -0.44 18.46 8.19
C ARG A 160 0.54 17.43 7.61
N GLN A 161 1.27 17.77 6.55
CA GLN A 161 2.28 16.89 5.95
C GLN A 161 3.38 16.52 6.94
N ARG A 162 3.85 17.49 7.74
CA ARG A 162 4.82 17.21 8.83
C ARG A 162 4.22 16.31 9.90
N ALA A 163 2.97 16.54 10.31
CA ALA A 163 2.30 15.70 11.28
C ALA A 163 2.17 14.26 10.79
N SER A 164 1.66 14.05 9.57
CA SER A 164 1.55 12.71 8.97
C SER A 164 2.91 12.01 8.87
N ARG A 165 3.96 12.71 8.42
CA ARG A 165 5.31 12.15 8.38
C ARG A 165 5.84 11.80 9.78
N ASN A 166 5.57 12.61 10.79
CA ASN A 166 5.98 12.31 12.17
C ASN A 166 5.27 11.07 12.69
N ILE A 167 3.99 10.86 12.37
CA ILE A 167 3.24 9.66 12.71
C ILE A 167 3.86 8.41 12.06
N ILE A 168 4.25 8.49 10.78
CA ILE A 168 4.99 7.40 10.11
C ILE A 168 6.29 7.08 10.86
N ILE A 169 7.05 8.08 11.25
CA ILE A 169 8.30 7.90 12.02
C ILE A 169 8.03 7.16 13.32
N ILE A 170 7.01 7.55 14.08
CA ILE A 170 6.65 6.89 15.35
C ILE A 170 6.21 5.45 15.11
N ARG A 171 5.37 5.20 14.10
CA ARG A 171 4.91 3.85 13.73
C ARG A 171 6.09 2.94 13.41
N LEU A 172 6.98 3.34 12.51
CA LEU A 172 8.15 2.56 12.12
C LEU A 172 9.11 2.32 13.31
N ASN A 173 9.31 3.34 14.16
CA ASN A 173 10.13 3.20 15.37
C ASN A 173 9.56 2.17 16.33
N ARG A 174 8.25 2.17 16.56
CA ARG A 174 7.57 1.19 17.43
C ARG A 174 7.62 -0.23 16.86
N LEU A 175 7.61 -0.37 15.53
CA LEU A 175 7.82 -1.64 14.84
C LEU A 175 9.29 -2.11 14.83
N GLY A 176 10.20 -1.35 15.47
CA GLY A 176 11.60 -1.73 15.67
C GLY A 176 12.54 -1.43 14.52
N TRP A 177 12.13 -0.54 13.61
CA TRP A 177 13.01 -0.04 12.55
C TRP A 177 14.13 0.81 13.14
N THR A 178 15.33 0.74 12.54
CA THR A 178 16.42 1.61 12.95
C THR A 178 16.18 3.04 12.48
N GLN A 179 16.76 4.01 13.19
CA GLN A 179 16.64 5.41 12.80
C GLN A 179 17.19 5.70 11.40
N GLU A 180 18.20 4.93 10.95
CA GLU A 180 18.76 5.00 9.60
C GLU A 180 17.76 4.51 8.54
N GLN A 181 17.08 3.40 8.80
CA GLN A 181 16.03 2.88 7.92
C GLN A 181 14.88 3.86 7.81
N ILE A 182 14.41 4.39 8.94
CA ILE A 182 13.34 5.38 9.00
C ILE A 182 13.76 6.65 8.23
N ALA A 183 14.96 7.17 8.48
CA ALA A 183 15.48 8.36 7.84
C ALA A 183 15.49 8.24 6.30
N LYS A 184 15.86 7.06 5.78
CA LYS A 184 15.83 6.76 4.35
C LYS A 184 14.41 6.76 3.77
N VAL A 185 13.44 6.20 4.49
CA VAL A 185 12.05 6.12 4.04
C VAL A 185 11.38 7.49 4.03
N VAL A 186 11.61 8.31 5.06
CA VAL A 186 10.92 9.61 5.21
C VAL A 186 11.71 10.80 4.63
N GLY A 187 12.88 10.57 4.03
CA GLY A 187 13.70 11.61 3.42
C GLY A 187 14.27 12.63 4.43
N LEU A 188 14.58 12.20 5.66
CA LEU A 188 15.16 13.05 6.72
C LEU A 188 16.53 12.58 7.15
N SER A 189 17.26 13.41 7.88
CA SER A 189 18.49 12.98 8.55
C SER A 189 18.17 12.10 9.76
N ARG A 190 19.08 11.17 10.11
CA ARG A 190 18.98 10.34 11.32
C ARG A 190 18.77 11.17 12.59
N ASN A 191 19.52 12.29 12.73
CA ASN A 191 19.41 13.17 13.89
C ASN A 191 18.00 13.77 14.00
N ARG A 192 17.39 14.16 12.88
CA ARG A 192 16.02 14.69 12.87
C ARG A 192 14.99 13.61 13.23
N VAL A 193 15.18 12.38 12.77
CA VAL A 193 14.35 11.24 13.19
C VAL A 193 14.47 11.01 14.70
N SER A 194 15.70 10.99 15.24
CA SER A 194 15.94 10.84 16.68
C SER A 194 15.27 11.94 17.52
N GLU A 195 15.35 13.18 17.05
CA GLU A 195 14.69 14.32 17.70
C GLU A 195 13.16 14.17 17.71
N ILE A 196 12.56 13.77 16.59
CA ILE A 196 11.10 13.58 16.49
C ILE A 196 10.66 12.45 17.43
N VAL A 197 11.35 11.31 17.43
CA VAL A 197 11.05 10.19 18.33
C VAL A 197 11.14 10.61 19.80
N GLY A 198 12.18 11.39 20.18
CA GLY A 198 12.37 11.82 21.57
C GLY A 198 11.40 12.90 22.04
N ASN A 199 10.92 13.76 21.13
CA ASN A 199 10.07 14.89 21.46
C ASN A 199 8.55 14.62 21.26
N THR A 200 8.19 13.53 20.59
CA THR A 200 6.77 13.23 20.38
C THR A 200 6.17 12.65 21.66
N ASN A 201 5.16 13.33 22.19
CA ASN A 201 4.48 12.96 23.42
C ASN A 201 2.97 12.85 23.17
N PHE A 202 2.40 11.70 23.51
CA PHE A 202 0.98 11.41 23.38
C PHE A 202 0.25 11.31 24.74
N ARG A 203 0.80 11.92 25.80
CA ARG A 203 0.20 11.90 27.16
C ARG A 203 -1.23 12.46 27.21
N GLU A 204 -1.62 13.23 26.21
CA GLU A 204 -2.99 13.78 26.11
C GLU A 204 -4.04 12.73 25.72
N ILE A 205 -3.64 11.57 25.17
CA ILE A 205 -4.59 10.52 24.74
C ILE A 205 -5.47 10.09 25.92
N ASP A 206 -4.88 9.75 27.05
CA ASP A 206 -5.64 9.33 28.24
C ASP A 206 -6.50 10.45 28.81
N THR A 207 -6.04 11.70 28.69
CA THR A 207 -6.83 12.88 29.06
C THR A 207 -8.05 13.03 28.16
N LEU A 208 -7.89 12.89 26.87
CA LEU A 208 -8.99 12.96 25.90
C LEU A 208 -10.02 11.83 26.12
N LEU A 209 -9.55 10.61 26.39
CA LEU A 209 -10.41 9.48 26.75
C LEU A 209 -11.20 9.75 28.05
N SER A 210 -10.54 10.30 29.07
CA SER A 210 -11.21 10.67 30.33
C SER A 210 -12.26 11.77 30.17
N GLN A 211 -12.13 12.60 29.13
CA GLN A 211 -13.12 13.61 28.71
C GLN A 211 -14.26 13.03 27.85
N GLY A 212 -14.31 11.69 27.68
CA GLY A 212 -15.34 11.01 26.90
C GLY A 212 -15.14 11.05 25.38
N ARG A 213 -13.93 11.37 24.90
CA ARG A 213 -13.58 11.22 23.49
C ARG A 213 -13.27 9.75 23.21
N ASP A 214 -13.70 9.25 22.06
CA ASP A 214 -13.41 7.89 21.60
C ASP A 214 -12.08 7.81 20.82
N MET A 215 -11.65 6.57 20.51
CA MET A 215 -10.43 6.33 19.76
C MET A 215 -10.49 6.85 18.32
N ASP A 216 -11.67 6.85 17.69
CA ASP A 216 -11.86 7.41 16.36
C ASP A 216 -11.60 8.92 16.34
N TYR A 217 -12.07 9.63 17.35
CA TYR A 217 -11.76 11.05 17.51
C TYR A 217 -10.25 11.27 17.70
N ILE A 218 -9.61 10.47 18.54
CA ILE A 218 -8.17 10.57 18.82
C ILE A 218 -7.36 10.31 17.55
N ALA A 219 -7.65 9.23 16.83
CA ALA A 219 -6.97 8.89 15.59
C ALA A 219 -7.09 10.02 14.56
N LYS A 220 -8.28 10.59 14.37
CA LYS A 220 -8.50 11.75 13.50
C LYS A 220 -7.77 13.00 13.99
N HIS A 221 -7.78 13.27 15.30
CA HIS A 221 -7.13 14.44 15.90
C HIS A 221 -5.62 14.46 15.66
N TYR A 222 -4.97 13.30 15.80
CA TYR A 222 -3.53 13.15 15.60
C TYR A 222 -3.15 12.74 14.17
N HIS A 223 -4.10 12.56 13.27
CA HIS A 223 -3.87 12.06 11.89
C HIS A 223 -3.15 10.71 11.84
N MET A 224 -3.51 9.79 12.73
CA MET A 224 -2.94 8.43 12.80
C MET A 224 -4.03 7.37 12.54
N ASP A 225 -3.60 6.15 12.23
CA ASP A 225 -4.50 5.00 12.16
C ASP A 225 -4.92 4.52 13.56
N LEU A 226 -6.02 3.74 13.60
CA LEU A 226 -6.57 3.24 14.88
C LEU A 226 -5.60 2.30 15.60
N ALA A 227 -4.86 1.45 14.88
CA ALA A 227 -3.93 0.52 15.50
C ALA A 227 -2.81 1.26 16.25
N LEU A 228 -2.27 2.33 15.66
CA LEU A 228 -1.28 3.16 16.35
C LEU A 228 -1.88 3.88 17.55
N ALA A 229 -3.08 4.46 17.42
CA ALA A 229 -3.77 5.12 18.54
C ALA A 229 -3.99 4.14 19.72
N TRP A 230 -4.48 2.94 19.44
CA TRP A 230 -4.62 1.88 20.45
C TRP A 230 -3.27 1.45 21.02
N SER A 231 -2.23 1.34 20.21
CA SER A 231 -0.90 0.96 20.70
C SER A 231 -0.31 1.97 21.70
N LEU A 232 -0.58 3.26 21.50
CA LEU A 232 -0.15 4.33 22.39
C LEU A 232 -0.93 4.31 23.72
N HIS A 233 -2.25 4.12 23.67
CA HIS A 233 -3.10 4.00 24.86
C HIS A 233 -2.76 2.74 25.71
N LEU A 234 -2.43 1.63 25.04
CA LEU A 234 -2.19 0.35 25.69
C LEU A 234 -0.71 0.11 26.04
N GLU A 235 0.16 1.11 25.86
CA GLU A 235 1.58 1.02 26.14
C GLU A 235 1.85 0.60 27.60
N GLY A 236 2.72 -0.40 27.78
CA GLY A 236 3.11 -0.92 29.08
C GLY A 236 2.07 -1.79 29.79
N LYS A 237 0.86 -1.98 29.24
CA LYS A 237 -0.11 -2.95 29.75
C LYS A 237 0.32 -4.37 29.40
N THR A 238 -0.04 -5.33 30.22
CA THR A 238 0.16 -6.76 29.94
C THR A 238 -0.69 -7.18 28.74
N ASP A 239 -0.28 -8.25 28.05
CA ASP A 239 -1.06 -8.79 26.92
C ASP A 239 -2.51 -9.11 27.33
N GLN A 240 -2.73 -9.66 28.53
CA GLN A 240 -4.08 -9.97 29.03
C GLN A 240 -4.94 -8.71 29.23
N GLU A 241 -4.36 -7.64 29.73
CA GLU A 241 -5.04 -6.34 29.86
C GLU A 241 -5.38 -5.78 28.48
N LYS A 242 -4.45 -5.90 27.52
CA LYS A 242 -4.68 -5.49 26.11
C LYS A 242 -5.84 -6.25 25.50
N PHE A 243 -5.93 -7.57 25.68
CA PHE A 243 -7.07 -8.36 25.23
C PHE A 243 -8.39 -7.84 25.83
N LYS A 244 -8.41 -7.54 27.11
CA LYS A 244 -9.59 -7.01 27.81
C LYS A 244 -10.01 -5.64 27.28
N GLU A 245 -9.08 -4.71 27.14
CA GLU A 245 -9.34 -3.35 26.66
C GLU A 245 -9.83 -3.33 25.19
N LEU A 246 -9.30 -4.25 24.37
CA LEU A 246 -9.74 -4.42 22.99
C LEU A 246 -11.14 -5.08 22.87
N GLY A 247 -11.67 -5.58 23.99
CA GLY A 247 -12.95 -6.32 24.00
C GLY A 247 -12.81 -7.76 23.48
N TRP A 248 -11.59 -8.31 23.46
CA TRP A 248 -11.33 -9.66 22.97
C TRP A 248 -11.26 -10.67 24.08
N GLY A 249 -12.00 -11.79 23.93
CA GLY A 249 -11.90 -12.93 24.82
C GLY A 249 -10.67 -13.79 24.46
N LEU A 250 -9.79 -14.03 25.44
CA LEU A 250 -8.65 -14.93 25.28
C LEU A 250 -9.12 -16.40 25.19
N ARG A 251 -8.79 -17.10 24.12
CA ARG A 251 -9.06 -18.52 23.92
C ARG A 251 -7.94 -19.35 24.50
N THR A 252 -8.28 -20.34 25.33
CA THR A 252 -7.32 -21.23 26.02
C THR A 252 -7.30 -22.65 25.46
N TRP A 253 -7.95 -22.88 24.31
CA TRP A 253 -8.01 -24.14 23.60
C TRP A 253 -7.60 -23.95 22.13
N ASP A 254 -7.38 -25.02 21.39
CA ASP A 254 -6.83 -25.08 20.05
C ASP A 254 -7.86 -24.91 18.92
N GLN A 255 -9.03 -24.35 19.21
CA GLN A 255 -10.05 -24.00 18.24
C GLN A 255 -10.37 -22.50 18.34
N TRP A 256 -9.92 -21.72 17.37
CA TRP A 256 -10.03 -20.25 17.34
C TRP A 256 -11.04 -19.80 16.27
N ASN A 257 -12.29 -19.65 16.68
CA ASN A 257 -13.37 -19.18 15.82
C ASN A 257 -13.47 -17.67 15.92
N PHE A 258 -12.97 -16.96 14.91
CA PHE A 258 -13.11 -15.52 14.75
C PHE A 258 -13.76 -15.27 13.41
N ASN A 259 -15.02 -14.84 13.42
CA ASN A 259 -15.86 -14.72 12.23
C ASN A 259 -15.67 -13.41 11.48
N GLU A 260 -15.20 -12.36 12.16
CA GLU A 260 -15.11 -11.01 11.63
C GLU A 260 -13.68 -10.46 11.73
N CYS A 261 -13.31 -9.65 10.74
CA CYS A 261 -12.09 -8.88 10.79
C CYS A 261 -12.38 -7.56 11.53
N ASP A 262 -11.62 -7.29 12.56
CA ASP A 262 -11.71 -6.06 13.34
C ASP A 262 -11.19 -4.88 12.49
N GLU A 263 -12.01 -3.85 12.31
CA GLU A 263 -11.72 -2.69 11.45
C GLU A 263 -10.54 -1.85 11.95
N ARG A 264 -10.17 -2.00 13.22
CA ARG A 264 -9.02 -1.30 13.82
C ARG A 264 -7.67 -1.76 13.27
N PHE A 265 -7.61 -2.95 12.61
CA PHE A 265 -6.36 -3.62 12.23
C PHE A 265 -6.34 -4.01 10.77
N GLY A 266 -5.34 -3.58 10.05
CA GLY A 266 -5.14 -3.86 8.63
C GLY A 266 -6.09 -3.07 7.72
N ASP A 267 -5.62 -2.84 6.51
CA ASP A 267 -6.43 -2.21 5.46
C ASP A 267 -7.44 -3.20 4.88
N ASP A 268 -8.41 -2.68 4.11
CA ASP A 268 -9.32 -3.53 3.33
C ASP A 268 -8.50 -4.23 2.22
N TRP A 269 -8.30 -5.54 2.44
CA TRP A 269 -7.45 -6.37 1.61
C TRP A 269 -8.12 -7.71 1.32
N PRO A 270 -8.04 -8.24 0.08
CA PRO A 270 -8.54 -9.57 -0.23
C PRO A 270 -7.85 -10.61 0.65
N GLY A 271 -8.65 -11.38 1.37
CA GLY A 271 -8.11 -12.42 2.25
C GLY A 271 -7.65 -11.95 3.63
N ARG A 272 -7.93 -10.70 4.02
CA ARG A 272 -7.68 -10.18 5.37
C ARG A 272 -8.09 -11.18 6.44
N ILE A 273 -7.20 -11.44 7.38
CA ILE A 273 -7.43 -12.36 8.50
C ILE A 273 -7.92 -11.61 9.75
N PRO A 274 -8.66 -12.28 10.66
CA PRO A 274 -9.01 -11.69 11.94
C PRO A 274 -7.76 -11.34 12.77
N ALA A 275 -7.69 -10.10 13.25
CA ALA A 275 -6.59 -9.64 14.11
C ALA A 275 -6.44 -10.46 15.39
N GLN A 276 -7.57 -10.97 15.94
CA GLN A 276 -7.57 -11.86 17.09
C GLN A 276 -6.75 -13.13 16.88
N LEU A 277 -6.71 -13.68 15.65
CA LEU A 277 -5.88 -14.85 15.34
C LEU A 277 -4.40 -14.53 15.51
N VAL A 278 -3.96 -13.38 14.99
CA VAL A 278 -2.59 -12.91 15.14
C VAL A 278 -2.29 -12.63 16.63
N ALA A 279 -3.18 -11.92 17.34
CA ALA A 279 -3.01 -11.57 18.73
C ALA A 279 -2.83 -12.82 19.64
N HIS A 280 -3.67 -13.85 19.43
CA HIS A 280 -3.51 -15.12 20.15
C HIS A 280 -2.17 -15.80 19.82
N THR A 281 -1.76 -15.76 18.54
CA THR A 281 -0.44 -16.31 18.15
C THR A 281 0.69 -15.59 18.87
N LEU A 282 0.66 -14.26 18.93
CA LEU A 282 1.67 -13.47 19.64
C LEU A 282 1.65 -13.79 21.13
N PHE A 283 0.47 -13.84 21.76
CA PHE A 283 0.30 -14.14 23.19
C PHE A 283 0.92 -15.48 23.59
N TYR A 284 0.65 -16.54 22.83
CA TYR A 284 1.10 -17.89 23.20
C TYR A 284 2.54 -18.19 22.81
N PHE A 285 3.06 -17.55 21.77
CA PHE A 285 4.31 -17.99 21.15
C PHE A 285 5.43 -16.94 21.12
N THR A 286 5.18 -15.73 21.63
CA THR A 286 6.17 -14.64 21.68
C THR A 286 6.07 -13.82 22.97
N ASN A 287 7.09 -12.99 23.21
CA ASN A 287 7.12 -12.02 24.31
C ASN A 287 7.14 -10.58 23.76
N PRO A 288 6.72 -9.57 24.53
CA PRO A 288 6.95 -8.17 24.18
C PRO A 288 8.42 -7.92 23.80
N GLY A 289 8.62 -7.18 22.71
CA GLY A 289 9.94 -6.88 22.16
C GLY A 289 10.49 -7.90 21.16
N ASP A 290 9.91 -9.09 21.03
CA ASP A 290 10.30 -10.10 20.05
C ASP A 290 10.08 -9.58 18.61
N LEU A 291 10.90 -10.07 17.68
CA LEU A 291 10.83 -9.72 16.25
C LEU A 291 9.97 -10.73 15.50
N ILE A 292 8.92 -10.22 14.89
CA ILE A 292 8.04 -10.97 14.01
C ILE A 292 8.44 -10.69 12.56
N PHE A 293 8.51 -11.73 11.75
CA PHE A 293 8.72 -11.63 10.33
C PHE A 293 7.44 -12.04 9.59
N ASP A 294 6.91 -11.14 8.80
CA ASP A 294 5.70 -11.33 8.00
C ASP A 294 6.08 -11.23 6.51
N PRO A 295 6.28 -12.37 5.83
CA PRO A 295 6.75 -12.38 4.45
C PRO A 295 5.68 -12.04 3.40
N MET A 296 4.39 -12.09 3.76
CA MET A 296 3.26 -11.83 2.85
C MET A 296 2.16 -11.05 3.58
N ALA A 297 2.47 -9.78 3.87
CA ALA A 297 1.75 -8.95 4.82
C ALA A 297 0.34 -8.50 4.37
N GLY A 298 0.06 -8.52 3.06
CA GLY A 298 -1.23 -8.06 2.53
C GLY A 298 -1.59 -6.66 3.02
N GLY A 299 -2.71 -6.54 3.74
CA GLY A 299 -3.20 -5.27 4.31
C GLY A 299 -2.55 -4.86 5.64
N GLY A 300 -1.54 -5.58 6.16
CA GLY A 300 -0.77 -5.19 7.34
C GLY A 300 -1.39 -5.53 8.69
N VAL A 301 -2.26 -6.52 8.78
CA VAL A 301 -2.88 -6.95 10.05
C VAL A 301 -1.82 -7.37 11.07
N VAL A 302 -0.78 -8.10 10.64
CA VAL A 302 0.28 -8.59 11.54
C VAL A 302 1.06 -7.43 12.13
N SER A 303 1.45 -6.44 11.31
CA SER A 303 2.18 -5.25 11.79
C SER A 303 1.34 -4.42 12.77
N ASP A 304 0.03 -4.27 12.55
CA ASP A 304 -0.87 -3.54 13.44
C ASP A 304 -1.02 -4.23 14.79
N VAL A 305 -1.19 -5.56 14.78
CA VAL A 305 -1.25 -6.33 16.04
C VAL A 305 0.10 -6.27 16.77
N CYS A 306 1.23 -6.35 16.05
CA CYS A 306 2.56 -6.18 16.63
C CYS A 306 2.71 -4.81 17.31
N LEU A 307 2.22 -3.72 16.72
CA LEU A 307 2.21 -2.40 17.35
C LEU A 307 1.51 -2.43 18.72
N VAL A 308 0.28 -2.94 18.76
CA VAL A 308 -0.55 -2.96 19.97
C VAL A 308 0.05 -3.87 21.04
N PHE A 309 0.57 -5.01 20.65
CA PHE A 309 1.14 -6.00 21.56
C PHE A 309 2.65 -5.79 21.81
N GLU A 310 3.22 -4.66 21.39
CA GLU A 310 4.62 -4.28 21.61
C GLU A 310 5.64 -5.30 21.09
N ARG A 311 5.33 -5.92 19.92
CA ARG A 311 6.29 -6.72 19.16
C ARG A 311 6.88 -5.88 18.04
N LYS A 312 8.13 -6.16 17.67
CA LYS A 312 8.75 -5.61 16.46
C LYS A 312 8.27 -6.38 15.26
N CYS A 313 8.15 -5.71 14.10
CA CYS A 313 7.71 -6.36 12.88
C CYS A 313 8.55 -5.95 11.67
N GLN A 314 8.87 -6.92 10.83
CA GLN A 314 9.41 -6.71 9.48
C GLN A 314 8.45 -7.37 8.50
N SER A 315 7.78 -6.54 7.70
CA SER A 315 6.69 -6.95 6.83
C SER A 315 7.05 -6.74 5.37
N PHE A 316 6.70 -7.71 4.53
CA PHE A 316 6.98 -7.68 3.10
C PHE A 316 5.75 -8.13 2.31
N ASP A 317 5.59 -7.58 1.10
CA ASP A 317 4.57 -8.02 0.15
C ASP A 317 5.01 -7.71 -1.29
N LEU A 318 4.39 -8.37 -2.26
CA LEU A 318 4.54 -8.07 -3.68
C LEU A 318 3.83 -6.76 -4.06
N ALA A 319 2.77 -6.41 -3.36
CA ALA A 319 2.02 -5.17 -3.53
C ALA A 319 2.26 -4.25 -2.32
N THR A 320 2.81 -3.08 -2.58
CA THR A 320 3.07 -2.05 -1.56
C THR A 320 2.08 -0.90 -1.65
N SER A 321 1.90 -0.18 -0.56
CA SER A 321 1.05 1.01 -0.48
C SER A 321 1.80 2.14 0.22
N ASP A 322 1.65 3.37 -0.26
CA ASP A 322 2.24 4.56 0.36
C ASP A 322 1.70 4.81 1.77
N ASN A 323 0.50 4.29 2.07
CA ASN A 323 -0.11 4.38 3.39
C ASN A 323 0.49 3.37 4.41
N ARG A 324 1.22 2.37 3.92
CA ARG A 324 1.82 1.28 4.71
C ARG A 324 3.32 1.19 4.44
N PRO A 325 4.11 2.21 4.81
CA PRO A 325 5.55 2.24 4.50
C PRO A 325 6.36 1.16 5.24
N GLU A 326 5.78 0.53 6.27
CA GLU A 326 6.37 -0.63 6.95
C GLU A 326 6.32 -1.91 6.11
N ILE A 327 5.44 -2.00 5.11
CA ILE A 327 5.36 -3.14 4.19
C ILE A 327 6.30 -2.88 3.03
N GLN A 328 7.41 -3.59 3.00
CA GLN A 328 8.45 -3.44 1.99
C GLN A 328 8.16 -4.34 0.78
N TYR A 329 8.49 -3.86 -0.41
CA TYR A 329 8.39 -4.69 -1.60
C TYR A 329 9.36 -5.86 -1.52
N HIS A 330 8.87 -7.07 -1.73
CA HIS A 330 9.69 -8.26 -1.95
C HIS A 330 8.95 -9.26 -2.83
N HIS A 331 9.68 -9.79 -3.81
CA HIS A 331 9.24 -10.91 -4.63
C HIS A 331 9.94 -12.18 -4.16
N TRP A 332 9.15 -13.13 -3.70
CA TRP A 332 9.68 -14.43 -3.29
C TRP A 332 9.94 -15.30 -4.53
N ASP A 333 11.21 -15.39 -4.93
CA ASP A 333 11.69 -16.34 -5.93
C ASP A 333 12.44 -17.47 -5.21
N PRO A 334 11.92 -18.69 -5.20
CA PRO A 334 12.58 -19.83 -4.56
C PRO A 334 13.97 -20.15 -5.14
N GLN A 335 14.28 -19.65 -6.33
CA GLN A 335 15.55 -19.94 -7.02
C GLN A 335 16.67 -18.95 -6.67
N ASP A 336 16.35 -17.73 -6.27
CA ASP A 336 17.37 -16.72 -5.97
C ASP A 336 17.93 -16.79 -4.54
N GLY A 337 17.27 -17.53 -3.64
CA GLY A 337 17.69 -17.76 -2.25
C GLY A 337 17.82 -16.50 -1.40
N HIS A 338 17.26 -15.38 -1.85
CA HIS A 338 17.38 -14.10 -1.14
C HIS A 338 16.51 -14.04 0.13
N TRP A 339 17.14 -13.75 1.26
CA TRP A 339 16.47 -13.52 2.55
C TRP A 339 16.49 -12.02 2.88
N PRO A 340 15.33 -11.34 2.99
CA PRO A 340 15.27 -9.87 2.98
C PRO A 340 15.63 -9.21 4.30
N ILE A 341 15.74 -9.97 5.40
CA ILE A 341 16.03 -9.40 6.72
C ILE A 341 17.37 -9.88 7.26
N THR A 342 18.09 -8.98 7.93
CA THR A 342 19.40 -9.29 8.54
C THR A 342 19.29 -9.80 9.97
N LYS A 343 18.28 -9.33 10.72
CA LYS A 343 18.02 -9.80 12.07
C LYS A 343 17.21 -11.08 12.05
N LYS A 344 17.64 -12.08 12.81
CA LYS A 344 16.93 -13.35 12.93
C LYS A 344 15.65 -13.18 13.74
N PRO A 345 14.46 -13.50 13.19
CA PRO A 345 13.18 -13.32 13.88
C PRO A 345 12.99 -14.35 15.00
N ASP A 346 12.10 -14.02 15.94
CA ASP A 346 11.61 -14.92 16.98
C ASP A 346 10.43 -15.77 16.50
N LEU A 347 9.61 -15.18 15.65
CA LEU A 347 8.49 -15.84 15.00
C LEU A 347 8.35 -15.38 13.54
N ILE A 348 8.08 -16.31 12.65
CA ILE A 348 7.60 -16.05 11.27
C ILE A 348 6.10 -16.25 11.30
N PHE A 349 5.33 -15.24 10.93
CA PHE A 349 3.90 -15.38 10.68
C PHE A 349 3.69 -15.46 9.17
N PHE A 350 3.34 -16.64 8.68
CA PHE A 350 3.27 -16.93 7.25
C PHE A 350 1.85 -17.31 6.84
N ASP A 351 1.15 -16.40 6.16
CA ASP A 351 -0.19 -16.59 5.61
C ASP A 351 -0.16 -16.37 4.07
N PRO A 352 0.37 -17.34 3.32
CA PRO A 352 0.48 -17.21 1.87
C PRO A 352 -0.89 -17.30 1.20
N PRO A 353 -1.08 -16.76 -0.02
CA PRO A 353 -2.24 -17.04 -0.83
C PRO A 353 -2.46 -18.55 -0.97
N TYR A 354 -3.66 -19.03 -0.60
CA TYR A 354 -3.97 -20.45 -0.64
C TYR A 354 -4.05 -20.95 -2.08
N TYR A 355 -3.55 -22.15 -2.32
CA TYR A 355 -3.54 -22.76 -3.63
C TYR A 355 -4.91 -22.66 -4.31
N THR A 356 -4.98 -22.13 -5.52
CA THR A 356 -6.15 -21.90 -6.40
C THR A 356 -7.42 -21.29 -5.78
N LYS A 357 -7.47 -21.06 -4.46
CA LYS A 357 -8.67 -20.52 -3.80
C LYS A 357 -8.90 -19.04 -4.08
N LYS A 358 -7.85 -18.27 -4.34
CA LYS A 358 -7.91 -16.82 -4.43
C LYS A 358 -7.34 -16.22 -5.73
N GLU A 359 -7.12 -17.04 -6.74
CA GLU A 359 -6.57 -16.60 -8.02
C GLU A 359 -7.29 -15.38 -8.60
N LYS A 360 -8.64 -15.37 -8.52
CA LYS A 360 -9.45 -14.26 -9.04
C LYS A 360 -9.31 -12.97 -8.21
N GLU A 361 -9.07 -13.08 -6.91
CA GLU A 361 -8.94 -11.94 -6.00
C GLU A 361 -7.58 -11.24 -6.15
N TYR A 362 -6.54 -11.99 -6.52
CA TYR A 362 -5.16 -11.48 -6.67
C TYR A 362 -4.78 -11.10 -8.10
N LYS A 363 -5.52 -11.55 -9.13
CA LYS A 363 -5.24 -11.23 -10.56
C LYS A 363 -5.16 -9.74 -10.90
N GLY A 364 -5.79 -8.86 -10.13
CA GLY A 364 -5.74 -7.41 -10.36
C GLY A 364 -4.65 -6.66 -9.60
N LYS A 365 -3.94 -7.32 -8.67
CA LYS A 365 -2.95 -6.69 -7.77
C LYS A 365 -1.51 -7.16 -8.03
N ALA A 366 -1.33 -8.35 -8.60
CA ALA A 366 -0.02 -8.81 -9.08
C ALA A 366 0.31 -8.10 -10.41
N ASN A 367 1.53 -7.58 -10.52
CA ASN A 367 2.02 -7.07 -11.79
C ASN A 367 1.99 -8.22 -12.81
N GLU A 368 1.59 -7.98 -14.09
CA GLU A 368 1.55 -9.01 -15.14
C GLU A 368 2.88 -9.77 -15.29
N LYS A 369 3.99 -9.16 -14.86
CA LYS A 369 5.34 -9.74 -14.86
C LYS A 369 5.63 -10.69 -13.69
N THR A 370 4.80 -10.68 -12.64
CA THR A 370 5.05 -11.44 -11.40
C THR A 370 3.74 -12.05 -10.91
N PRO A 371 3.42 -13.28 -11.35
CA PRO A 371 2.17 -13.93 -10.99
C PRO A 371 2.13 -14.25 -9.48
N SER A 372 0.94 -14.15 -8.89
CA SER A 372 0.70 -14.63 -7.52
C SER A 372 0.93 -16.15 -7.46
N ILE A 373 1.48 -16.62 -6.34
CA ILE A 373 1.67 -18.08 -6.11
C ILE A 373 0.35 -18.86 -6.13
N SER A 374 -0.80 -18.22 -5.94
CA SER A 374 -2.12 -18.84 -6.08
C SER A 374 -2.44 -19.30 -7.52
N SER A 375 -1.69 -18.84 -8.53
CA SER A 375 -1.82 -19.26 -9.92
C SER A 375 -0.89 -20.41 -10.33
N TYR A 376 -0.01 -20.84 -9.43
CA TYR A 376 0.92 -21.94 -9.68
C TYR A 376 0.20 -23.28 -9.86
N SER A 377 0.80 -24.18 -10.60
CA SER A 377 0.41 -25.60 -10.56
C SER A 377 0.66 -26.20 -9.17
N LYS A 378 0.06 -27.34 -8.86
CA LYS A 378 0.26 -28.02 -7.57
C LYS A 378 1.73 -28.20 -7.24
N GLY A 379 2.51 -28.78 -8.18
CA GLY A 379 3.93 -29.04 -7.97
C GLY A 379 4.77 -27.78 -7.81
N GLU A 380 4.45 -26.69 -8.52
CA GLU A 380 5.10 -25.39 -8.35
C GLU A 380 4.77 -24.78 -6.99
N TYR A 381 3.53 -24.89 -6.54
CA TYR A 381 3.11 -24.38 -5.24
C TYR A 381 3.77 -25.15 -4.07
N GLU A 382 3.78 -26.48 -4.15
CA GLU A 382 4.47 -27.35 -3.16
C GLU A 382 5.97 -27.04 -3.13
N LYS A 383 6.61 -26.96 -4.30
CA LYS A 383 8.04 -26.58 -4.40
C LYS A 383 8.32 -25.19 -3.85
N PHE A 384 7.43 -24.23 -4.06
CA PHE A 384 7.55 -22.89 -3.47
C PHE A 384 7.53 -22.97 -1.95
N LEU A 385 6.57 -23.68 -1.35
CA LEU A 385 6.46 -23.83 0.10
C LEU A 385 7.69 -24.53 0.70
N GLU A 386 8.12 -25.65 0.10
CA GLU A 386 9.32 -26.37 0.56
C GLU A 386 10.57 -25.49 0.49
N SER A 387 10.75 -24.74 -0.59
CA SER A 387 11.88 -23.83 -0.77
C SER A 387 11.82 -22.68 0.24
N PHE A 388 10.64 -22.13 0.50
CA PHE A 388 10.46 -21.09 1.53
C PHE A 388 10.76 -21.64 2.93
N PHE A 389 10.26 -22.81 3.29
CA PHE A 389 10.51 -23.43 4.60
C PHE A 389 11.99 -23.72 4.81
N LEU A 390 12.68 -24.22 3.78
CA LEU A 390 14.11 -24.48 3.83
C LEU A 390 14.92 -23.18 3.99
N LEU A 391 14.61 -22.17 3.17
CA LEU A 391 15.26 -20.85 3.22
C LEU A 391 15.05 -20.20 4.59
N ALA A 392 13.83 -20.25 5.11
CA ALA A 392 13.51 -19.78 6.46
C ALA A 392 14.32 -20.53 7.52
N HIS A 393 14.37 -21.86 7.46
CA HIS A 393 15.13 -22.68 8.38
C HIS A 393 16.62 -22.28 8.45
N GLN A 394 17.24 -22.01 7.30
CA GLN A 394 18.65 -21.61 7.19
C GLN A 394 18.93 -20.22 7.80
N ASN A 395 17.94 -19.32 7.78
CA ASN A 395 18.11 -17.91 8.13
C ASN A 395 17.59 -17.53 9.52
N VAL A 396 17.05 -18.44 10.30
CA VAL A 396 16.53 -18.18 11.65
C VAL A 396 17.41 -18.77 12.75
N LYS A 397 17.14 -18.40 14.00
CA LYS A 397 17.80 -18.97 15.17
C LYS A 397 17.10 -20.26 15.65
N GLU A 398 17.78 -21.07 16.48
CA GLU A 398 17.32 -22.40 16.90
C GLU A 398 15.92 -22.43 17.54
N MET A 399 15.51 -21.40 18.25
CA MET A 399 14.22 -21.39 18.93
C MET A 399 13.12 -20.63 18.16
N THR A 400 13.43 -20.16 16.94
CA THR A 400 12.45 -19.46 16.12
C THR A 400 11.25 -20.36 15.81
N ARG A 401 10.07 -19.81 15.93
CA ARG A 401 8.82 -20.47 15.56
C ARG A 401 8.31 -19.98 14.21
N MET A 402 7.57 -20.84 13.55
CA MET A 402 6.77 -20.50 12.36
C MET A 402 5.31 -20.73 12.70
N ALA A 403 4.49 -19.71 12.52
CA ALA A 403 3.05 -19.76 12.54
C ALA A 403 2.57 -19.75 11.09
N PHE A 404 2.30 -20.92 10.54
CA PHE A 404 1.89 -21.10 9.16
C PHE A 404 0.39 -21.31 9.07
N LEU A 405 -0.32 -20.34 8.50
CA LEU A 405 -1.77 -20.41 8.29
C LEU A 405 -2.07 -20.85 6.88
N ASN A 406 -2.85 -21.92 6.75
CA ASN A 406 -3.28 -22.41 5.45
C ASN A 406 -4.60 -23.21 5.54
N ALA A 407 -5.12 -23.61 4.41
CA ALA A 407 -6.33 -24.42 4.32
C ALA A 407 -6.12 -25.59 3.38
N ASP A 408 -6.79 -26.70 3.67
CA ASP A 408 -6.88 -27.80 2.72
C ASP A 408 -7.49 -27.31 1.41
N TRP A 409 -6.91 -27.75 0.31
CA TRP A 409 -7.50 -27.61 -1.01
C TRP A 409 -7.83 -28.96 -1.61
N ARG A 410 -9.01 -29.08 -2.19
CA ARG A 410 -9.47 -30.27 -2.88
C ARG A 410 -10.04 -29.90 -4.23
N ASP A 411 -9.71 -30.66 -5.26
CA ASP A 411 -10.29 -30.48 -6.58
C ASP A 411 -11.73 -31.00 -6.63
N PHE A 412 -12.67 -30.06 -6.58
CA PHE A 412 -14.10 -30.37 -6.65
C PHE A 412 -14.64 -30.59 -8.06
N GLN A 413 -13.84 -30.37 -9.10
CA GLN A 413 -14.32 -30.48 -10.47
C GLN A 413 -14.13 -31.89 -11.02
N SER A 414 -13.13 -32.63 -10.58
CA SER A 414 -12.69 -33.85 -11.21
C SER A 414 -13.12 -35.14 -10.49
N THR A 415 -13.55 -35.10 -9.18
CA THR A 415 -13.79 -36.39 -8.48
C THR A 415 -14.89 -36.34 -7.42
N PRO A 416 -15.91 -37.20 -7.50
CA PRO A 416 -16.73 -37.56 -6.34
C PRO A 416 -15.84 -38.18 -5.26
N ALA A 417 -16.16 -37.93 -3.98
CA ALA A 417 -15.40 -38.41 -2.82
C ALA A 417 -15.18 -39.94 -2.74
N LEU A 418 -15.73 -40.67 -3.68
CA LEU A 418 -15.64 -42.14 -3.82
C LEU A 418 -14.65 -42.62 -4.90
N LYS A 419 -13.99 -41.71 -5.63
CA LYS A 419 -12.94 -42.09 -6.60
C LYS A 419 -11.58 -41.78 -6.02
N GLU A 420 -10.80 -42.78 -5.79
CA GLU A 420 -9.51 -42.80 -5.10
C GLU A 420 -8.37 -42.11 -5.83
N ASN A 421 -8.45 -41.23 -6.67
CA ASN A 421 -7.28 -40.60 -7.31
C ASN A 421 -7.55 -39.15 -7.69
N SER A 422 -7.62 -38.25 -6.71
CA SER A 422 -7.32 -36.83 -7.00
C SER A 422 -5.94 -36.47 -6.45
N ASP A 423 -4.89 -36.74 -7.19
CA ASP A 423 -3.52 -36.27 -6.89
C ASP A 423 -3.39 -34.74 -6.84
N ASN A 424 -4.49 -34.02 -7.05
CA ASN A 424 -4.52 -32.57 -7.07
C ASN A 424 -4.88 -31.91 -5.73
N SER A 425 -5.23 -32.66 -4.68
CA SER A 425 -5.48 -32.07 -3.37
C SER A 425 -4.19 -31.78 -2.63
N ILE A 426 -4.19 -30.70 -1.84
CA ILE A 426 -3.16 -30.37 -0.86
C ILE A 426 -3.84 -30.28 0.51
N THR A 427 -3.35 -31.01 1.47
CA THR A 427 -3.97 -31.16 2.79
C THR A 427 -3.01 -30.79 3.91
N ILE A 428 -3.53 -30.71 5.11
CA ILE A 428 -2.73 -30.48 6.33
C ILE A 428 -1.58 -31.50 6.48
N PHE A 429 -1.75 -32.74 5.97
CA PHE A 429 -0.72 -33.77 6.04
C PHE A 429 0.43 -33.49 5.10
N ASP A 430 0.17 -32.91 3.93
CA ASP A 430 1.21 -32.47 2.99
C ASP A 430 2.01 -31.30 3.59
N TYR A 431 1.34 -30.33 4.20
CA TYR A 431 2.02 -29.22 4.87
C TYR A 431 2.89 -29.70 6.05
N HIS A 432 2.38 -30.67 6.84
CA HIS A 432 3.16 -31.26 7.92
C HIS A 432 4.41 -31.99 7.40
N ARG A 433 4.26 -32.76 6.30
CA ARG A 433 5.39 -33.45 5.66
C ARG A 433 6.43 -32.45 5.20
N MET A 434 6.05 -31.42 4.42
CA MET A 434 6.98 -30.38 3.90
C MET A 434 7.74 -29.70 5.04
N LEU A 435 7.05 -29.30 6.10
CA LEU A 435 7.69 -28.71 7.29
C LEU A 435 8.70 -29.65 7.92
N SER A 436 8.34 -30.92 8.13
CA SER A 436 9.21 -31.91 8.75
C SER A 436 10.45 -32.21 7.91
N GLU A 437 10.30 -32.35 6.59
CA GLU A 437 11.39 -32.60 5.65
C GLU A 437 12.36 -31.42 5.54
N THR A 438 11.89 -30.19 5.78
CA THR A 438 12.70 -28.98 5.77
C THR A 438 13.27 -28.58 7.14
N GLY A 439 13.19 -29.47 8.15
CA GLY A 439 13.84 -29.28 9.46
C GLY A 439 12.98 -28.59 10.51
N TRP A 440 11.69 -28.43 10.27
CA TRP A 440 10.75 -27.86 11.23
C TRP A 440 10.01 -28.96 11.99
N LYS A 441 9.91 -28.83 13.33
CA LYS A 441 9.10 -29.70 14.18
C LYS A 441 7.77 -29.04 14.47
N VAL A 442 6.68 -29.62 13.96
CA VAL A 442 5.33 -29.17 14.30
C VAL A 442 5.05 -29.43 15.79
N THR A 443 4.58 -28.41 16.50
CA THR A 443 4.32 -28.45 17.94
C THR A 443 2.86 -28.27 18.29
N HIS A 444 2.12 -27.45 17.51
CA HIS A 444 0.69 -27.22 17.74
C HIS A 444 -0.03 -27.16 16.39
N ARG A 445 -1.28 -27.59 16.42
CA ARG A 445 -2.24 -27.45 15.34
C ARG A 445 -3.47 -26.77 15.92
N ILE A 446 -3.83 -25.63 15.36
CA ILE A 446 -4.94 -24.81 15.84
C ILE A 446 -5.95 -24.68 14.72
N GLU A 447 -7.19 -25.07 14.97
CA GLU A 447 -8.27 -24.96 14.02
C GLU A 447 -8.80 -23.51 14.00
N CYS A 448 -8.80 -22.90 12.81
CA CYS A 448 -9.25 -21.52 12.58
C CYS A 448 -10.34 -21.51 11.50
N PRO A 449 -11.52 -22.08 11.75
CA PRO A 449 -12.54 -22.23 10.73
C PRO A 449 -13.00 -20.88 10.19
N LEU A 450 -13.34 -20.84 8.90
CA LEU A 450 -14.05 -19.74 8.28
C LEU A 450 -15.53 -19.84 8.68
N SER A 451 -16.21 -18.68 8.71
CA SER A 451 -17.66 -18.69 8.89
C SER A 451 -18.36 -19.54 7.81
N SER A 452 -19.25 -20.40 8.22
CA SER A 452 -20.07 -21.24 7.32
C SER A 452 -20.98 -20.42 6.40
N GLU A 453 -21.30 -19.18 6.76
CA GLU A 453 -22.14 -18.26 5.98
C GLU A 453 -21.53 -17.84 4.64
N ARG A 454 -20.25 -18.15 4.40
CA ARG A 454 -19.57 -17.87 3.12
C ARG A 454 -19.92 -18.83 1.99
N MET A 455 -20.68 -19.89 2.25
CA MET A 455 -21.17 -20.81 1.21
C MET A 455 -22.61 -20.47 0.83
N SER A 456 -22.83 -20.12 -0.43
CA SER A 456 -24.17 -19.88 -0.94
C SER A 456 -25.02 -21.16 -0.91
N GLY A 457 -26.35 -21.01 -0.81
CA GLY A 457 -27.27 -22.16 -0.86
C GLY A 457 -27.07 -23.04 -2.10
N ASP A 458 -26.79 -22.44 -3.25
CA ASP A 458 -26.48 -23.14 -4.51
C ASP A 458 -25.17 -23.96 -4.43
N GLN A 459 -24.15 -23.43 -3.76
CA GLN A 459 -22.91 -24.17 -3.55
C GLN A 459 -23.15 -25.38 -2.64
N VAL A 460 -23.87 -25.17 -1.56
CA VAL A 460 -24.24 -26.27 -0.64
C VAL A 460 -25.07 -27.34 -1.35
N GLN A 461 -26.04 -26.94 -2.20
CA GLN A 461 -26.84 -27.89 -2.94
C GLN A 461 -25.99 -28.70 -3.95
N LYS A 462 -25.11 -28.06 -4.71
CA LYS A 462 -24.17 -28.74 -5.62
C LYS A 462 -23.24 -29.68 -4.88
N MET A 463 -22.78 -29.34 -3.68
CA MET A 463 -21.97 -30.25 -2.85
C MET A 463 -22.75 -31.50 -2.42
N LYS A 464 -24.01 -31.34 -2.02
CA LYS A 464 -24.89 -32.48 -1.68
C LYS A 464 -25.12 -33.39 -2.88
N GLU A 465 -25.46 -32.85 -4.04
CA GLU A 465 -25.70 -33.60 -5.27
C GLU A 465 -24.46 -34.36 -5.73
N LYS A 466 -23.29 -33.73 -5.67
CA LYS A 466 -22.01 -34.34 -6.05
C LYS A 466 -21.37 -35.17 -4.95
N ARG A 467 -21.96 -35.24 -3.75
CA ARG A 467 -21.38 -35.87 -2.55
C ARG A 467 -19.97 -35.39 -2.24
N ILE A 468 -19.76 -34.09 -2.28
CA ILE A 468 -18.48 -33.42 -2.04
C ILE A 468 -18.49 -32.81 -0.64
N LEU A 469 -17.41 -33.02 0.11
CA LEU A 469 -17.20 -32.37 1.40
C LEU A 469 -16.49 -31.02 1.19
N GLY A 470 -17.20 -29.93 1.44
CA GLY A 470 -16.63 -28.57 1.33
C GLY A 470 -15.61 -28.29 2.41
N THR A 471 -14.54 -27.57 2.07
CA THR A 471 -13.51 -27.13 3.01
C THR A 471 -13.84 -25.73 3.52
N ILE A 472 -14.18 -25.61 4.80
CA ILE A 472 -14.35 -24.34 5.52
C ILE A 472 -13.25 -24.10 6.57
N GLY A 473 -12.45 -25.13 6.85
CA GLY A 473 -11.36 -25.07 7.81
C GLY A 473 -10.15 -24.31 7.26
N ARG A 474 -9.56 -23.52 8.15
CA ARG A 474 -8.16 -23.11 8.06
C ARG A 474 -7.46 -23.71 9.26
N THR A 475 -6.19 -24.02 9.10
CA THR A 475 -5.36 -24.53 10.18
C THR A 475 -4.15 -23.63 10.34
N LEU A 476 -3.90 -23.18 11.58
CA LEU A 476 -2.66 -22.55 11.96
C LEU A 476 -1.73 -23.62 12.54
N ILE A 477 -0.65 -23.90 11.82
CA ILE A 477 0.39 -24.83 12.22
C ILE A 477 1.49 -24.04 12.92
N ILE A 478 1.79 -24.39 14.17
CA ILE A 478 2.95 -23.86 14.88
C ILE A 478 4.07 -24.89 14.79
N ALA A 479 5.17 -24.50 14.17
CA ALA A 479 6.38 -25.29 14.09
C ALA A 479 7.56 -24.51 14.70
N ARG A 480 8.57 -25.22 15.17
CA ARG A 480 9.84 -24.64 15.60
C ARG A 480 10.99 -25.19 14.82
N LYS A 481 12.07 -24.43 14.67
CA LYS A 481 13.31 -24.94 14.09
C LYS A 481 13.80 -26.12 14.92
N TRP A 482 14.13 -27.24 14.25
CA TRP A 482 14.52 -28.47 14.90
C TRP A 482 15.44 -29.30 13.98
N GLY A 483 16.69 -29.50 14.38
CA GLY A 483 17.61 -30.37 13.65
C GLY A 483 18.03 -29.85 12.27
N GLU A 484 18.65 -30.69 11.49
CA GLU A 484 19.05 -30.42 10.11
C GLU A 484 17.93 -30.78 9.13
N ALA A 485 17.85 -30.05 8.03
CA ALA A 485 16.93 -30.36 6.96
C ALA A 485 17.37 -31.66 6.27
N ILE A 486 16.43 -32.58 6.05
CA ILE A 486 16.69 -33.79 5.29
C ILE A 486 16.62 -33.41 3.81
N MET A 487 17.78 -33.16 3.19
CA MET A 487 17.85 -32.99 1.74
C MET A 487 17.60 -34.35 1.10
N ARG A 488 16.45 -34.53 0.44
CA ARG A 488 16.26 -35.65 -0.47
C ARG A 488 16.88 -35.30 -1.80
N ASP A 489 17.93 -36.02 -2.18
CA ASP A 489 18.44 -35.98 -3.56
C ASP A 489 17.28 -36.31 -4.53
N ASN A 490 17.17 -35.54 -5.61
CA ASN A 490 16.11 -35.64 -6.63
C ASN A 490 16.09 -36.94 -7.43
N ASN A 491 16.62 -38.05 -6.92
CA ASN A 491 16.55 -39.38 -7.54
C ASN A 491 15.64 -40.31 -6.73
N TYR A 492 14.32 -40.16 -6.94
CA TYR A 492 13.39 -41.21 -6.59
C TYR A 492 13.58 -42.40 -7.56
N GLN A 493 14.36 -43.38 -7.18
CA GLN A 493 14.10 -44.77 -7.61
C GLN A 493 13.20 -45.40 -6.55
N LEU A 494 11.97 -45.71 -6.94
CA LEU A 494 11.12 -46.62 -6.18
C LEU A 494 11.91 -47.94 -6.03
N ILE A 495 12.27 -48.26 -4.80
CA ILE A 495 12.71 -49.61 -4.46
C ILE A 495 11.40 -50.39 -4.24
N GLU A 496 11.13 -51.33 -5.13
CA GLU A 496 10.06 -52.35 -5.03
C GLU A 496 10.15 -53.17 -3.74
#